data_1b5d1d22c695dd5dfa6d2014b3d0fc18
#
_entry.id   1b5d1d22c695dd5dfa6d2014b3d0fc18
#
_cell.length_a   1.000
_cell.length_b   1.000
_cell.length_c   1.000
_cell.angle_alpha   90.00
_cell.angle_beta   90.00
_cell.angle_gamma   90.00
#
_symmetry.space_group_name_H-M   'P 1'
#
loop_
_entity.id
_entity.type
_entity.pdbx_description
1 polymer ?
#
loop_
_entity_poly.entity_id
_entity_poly.type
_entity_poly.pdbx_seq_one_letter_code
_entity_poly.pdbx_strand_id
1 'polypeptide(L)'
;MWVWAMVAEDGRPIPRQHVWPEGSWDWSFHLPYKHGLKCRDLVFVGGQVPLDAKSHTLAKHDGIAQTHIAMGYLSRVLHALGLGLDDIVKISGYHGDDSGEAGLMRNLAVRQQFFGAPGPVTTETPLPFLAIDDMRVEIEAVAAVRASGC
;
A
#
# COMPACT_ATOMS: atom_id res chain seq x y z
N MET A 1 6.69 -14.65 -3.88
CA MET A 1 7.26 -13.56 -3.03
C MET A 1 8.21 -12.74 -3.86
N TRP A 2 8.04 -11.42 -3.89
CA TRP A 2 8.96 -10.48 -4.55
C TRP A 2 9.87 -9.85 -3.51
N VAL A 3 11.16 -9.72 -3.80
CA VAL A 3 12.14 -9.06 -2.93
C VAL A 3 12.86 -8.01 -3.73
N TRP A 4 12.92 -6.79 -3.20
CA TRP A 4 13.69 -5.69 -3.76
C TRP A 4 14.94 -5.47 -2.91
N ALA A 5 16.10 -5.44 -3.55
CA ALA A 5 17.36 -5.10 -2.91
C ALA A 5 18.07 -4.04 -3.73
N MET A 6 18.65 -3.07 -3.06
CA MET A 6 19.45 -2.02 -3.67
C MET A 6 20.89 -2.11 -3.13
N VAL A 7 21.85 -2.07 -4.04
CA VAL A 7 23.28 -2.13 -3.73
C VAL A 7 23.94 -0.85 -4.24
N ALA A 8 24.78 -0.22 -3.42
CA ALA A 8 25.61 0.90 -3.85
C ALA A 8 26.87 0.38 -4.56
N GLU A 9 27.27 1.04 -5.63
CA GLU A 9 28.49 0.67 -6.39
C GLU A 9 29.76 0.74 -5.55
N ASP A 10 29.79 1.66 -4.58
CA ASP A 10 30.94 1.88 -3.68
C ASP A 10 30.91 1.00 -2.42
N GLY A 11 29.96 0.07 -2.32
CA GLY A 11 29.81 -0.84 -1.19
C GLY A 11 29.33 -0.20 0.11
N ARG A 12 29.03 1.11 0.13
CA ARG A 12 28.51 1.79 1.33
C ARG A 12 27.02 1.49 1.52
N PRO A 13 26.53 1.50 2.77
CA PRO A 13 25.09 1.38 3.03
C PRO A 13 24.32 2.52 2.36
N ILE A 14 23.26 2.19 1.62
CA ILE A 14 22.35 3.17 1.05
C ILE A 14 21.48 3.73 2.17
N PRO A 15 21.40 5.07 2.36
CA PRO A 15 20.55 5.68 3.36
C PRO A 15 19.08 5.25 3.17
N ARG A 16 18.41 4.96 4.27
CA ARG A 16 17.00 4.53 4.31
C ARG A 16 16.23 5.41 5.28
N GLN A 17 15.12 5.97 4.84
CA GLN A 17 14.18 6.69 5.69
C GLN A 17 12.95 5.81 5.89
N HIS A 18 12.72 5.40 7.13
CA HIS A 18 11.55 4.60 7.51
C HIS A 18 10.48 5.51 8.09
N VAL A 19 9.21 5.16 7.85
CA VAL A 19 8.07 5.87 8.44
C VAL A 19 7.05 4.92 9.04
N TRP A 20 6.47 5.42 10.14
CA TRP A 20 5.30 4.87 10.80
C TRP A 20 4.38 6.05 11.13
N PRO A 21 3.46 6.44 10.24
CA PRO A 21 2.62 7.60 10.47
C PRO A 21 1.71 7.40 11.69
N GLU A 22 1.45 8.48 12.41
CA GLU A 22 0.50 8.46 13.52
C GLU A 22 -0.89 7.99 13.06
N GLY A 23 -1.56 7.20 13.89
CA GLY A 23 -2.86 6.62 13.59
C GLY A 23 -2.84 5.55 12.49
N SER A 24 -1.67 4.99 12.16
CA SER A 24 -1.58 3.80 11.33
C SER A 24 -2.09 2.57 12.08
N TRP A 25 -2.54 1.57 11.30
CA TRP A 25 -2.87 0.27 11.83
C TRP A 25 -1.62 -0.46 12.35
N ASP A 26 -1.77 -1.47 13.19
CA ASP A 26 -0.70 -2.31 13.70
C ASP A 26 -1.14 -3.77 13.79
N TRP A 27 -0.17 -4.68 13.88
CA TRP A 27 -0.42 -6.07 14.21
C TRP A 27 -0.64 -6.26 15.72
N SER A 28 -1.39 -7.28 16.09
CA SER A 28 -1.62 -7.64 17.50
C SER A 28 -0.37 -8.16 18.23
N PHE A 29 0.73 -8.34 17.51
CA PHE A 29 2.02 -8.79 18.02
C PHE A 29 3.16 -8.01 17.36
N HIS A 30 4.29 -7.89 18.05
CA HIS A 30 5.42 -7.10 17.55
C HIS A 30 6.06 -7.72 16.31
N LEU A 31 6.14 -6.95 15.23
CA LEU A 31 6.89 -7.25 14.02
C LEU A 31 7.90 -6.12 13.74
N PRO A 32 9.15 -6.45 13.37
CA PRO A 32 10.18 -5.45 13.05
C PRO A 32 10.00 -4.91 11.62
N TYR A 33 8.86 -4.30 11.31
CA TYR A 33 8.56 -3.71 10.01
C TYR A 33 8.21 -2.23 10.11
N LYS A 34 8.05 -1.58 8.96
CA LYS A 34 7.58 -0.19 8.84
C LYS A 34 6.55 -0.11 7.72
N HIS A 35 5.66 0.87 7.79
CA HIS A 35 4.66 1.10 6.76
C HIS A 35 5.26 1.61 5.45
N GLY A 36 6.33 2.39 5.52
CA GLY A 36 7.00 2.91 4.35
C GLY A 36 8.51 3.02 4.50
N LEU A 37 9.17 2.91 3.37
CA LEU A 37 10.62 3.00 3.25
C LEU A 37 10.97 3.82 2.00
N LYS A 38 11.71 4.93 2.20
CA LYS A 38 12.36 5.66 1.11
C LYS A 38 13.81 5.24 1.01
N CYS A 39 14.23 4.91 -0.20
CA CYS A 39 15.59 4.54 -0.52
C CYS A 39 15.99 5.17 -1.86
N ARG A 40 16.84 6.20 -1.83
CA ARG A 40 17.12 7.06 -2.99
C ARG A 40 15.82 7.64 -3.58
N ASP A 41 15.59 7.42 -4.87
CA ASP A 41 14.47 7.97 -5.63
C ASP A 41 13.22 7.06 -5.60
N LEU A 42 13.27 5.95 -4.86
CA LEU A 42 12.14 5.04 -4.72
C LEU A 42 11.58 5.06 -3.29
N VAL A 43 10.26 4.96 -3.23
CA VAL A 43 9.51 4.77 -2.01
C VAL A 43 8.72 3.48 -2.13
N PHE A 44 8.87 2.63 -1.14
CA PHE A 44 8.14 1.37 -1.00
C PHE A 44 7.13 1.53 0.12
N VAL A 45 5.87 1.31 -0.18
CA VAL A 45 4.80 1.25 0.80
C VAL A 45 4.40 -0.20 0.95
N GLY A 46 4.55 -0.72 2.17
CA GLY A 46 4.12 -2.07 2.51
C GLY A 46 2.61 -2.22 2.44
N GLY A 47 2.10 -3.44 2.49
CA GLY A 47 0.68 -3.72 2.42
C GLY A 47 -0.12 -2.86 3.38
N GLN A 48 -1.06 -2.10 2.86
CA GLN A 48 -2.00 -1.30 3.63
C GLN A 48 -3.33 -2.03 3.67
N VAL A 49 -3.84 -2.24 4.87
CA VAL A 49 -4.99 -3.10 5.17
C VAL A 49 -6.02 -2.35 6.01
N PRO A 50 -7.29 -2.75 5.96
CA PRO A 50 -8.37 -2.06 6.68
C PRO A 50 -8.43 -2.48 8.16
N LEU A 51 -7.34 -2.29 8.89
CA LEU A 51 -7.23 -2.57 10.32
C LEU A 51 -7.17 -1.27 11.15
N ASP A 52 -7.53 -1.37 12.42
CA ASP A 52 -7.23 -0.35 13.41
C ASP A 52 -5.87 -0.59 14.09
N ALA A 53 -5.48 0.30 15.00
CA ALA A 53 -4.23 0.18 15.77
C ALA A 53 -4.21 -1.02 16.75
N LYS A 54 -5.30 -1.78 16.86
CA LYS A 54 -5.43 -2.98 17.69
C LYS A 54 -5.64 -4.25 16.85
N SER A 55 -5.37 -4.18 15.56
CA SER A 55 -5.57 -5.26 14.59
C SER A 55 -7.02 -5.71 14.40
N HIS A 56 -8.00 -4.89 14.69
CA HIS A 56 -9.39 -5.22 14.39
C HIS A 56 -9.72 -4.82 12.96
N THR A 57 -10.36 -5.71 12.21
CA THR A 57 -10.84 -5.40 10.86
C THR A 57 -11.93 -4.33 10.92
N LEU A 58 -11.70 -3.25 10.18
CA LEU A 58 -12.64 -2.15 9.97
C LEU A 58 -13.57 -2.48 8.79
N ALA A 59 -14.76 -1.88 8.80
CA ALA A 59 -15.76 -2.01 7.73
C ALA A 59 -15.97 -3.48 7.29
N LYS A 60 -16.20 -4.39 8.26
CA LYS A 60 -16.41 -5.81 7.99
C LYS A 60 -17.48 -6.03 6.92
N HIS A 61 -17.22 -6.99 6.04
CA HIS A 61 -18.10 -7.37 4.91
C HIS A 61 -18.30 -6.29 3.83
N ASP A 62 -17.64 -5.13 3.93
CA ASP A 62 -17.71 -4.05 2.96
C ASP A 62 -16.35 -3.78 2.28
N GLY A 63 -16.09 -4.51 1.19
CA GLY A 63 -14.83 -4.38 0.43
C GLY A 63 -14.61 -2.98 -0.17
N ILE A 64 -15.69 -2.24 -0.46
CA ILE A 64 -15.60 -0.86 -0.98
C ILE A 64 -15.10 0.08 0.13
N ALA A 65 -15.72 0.04 1.30
CA ALA A 65 -15.27 0.85 2.43
C ALA A 65 -13.85 0.46 2.86
N GLN A 66 -13.51 -0.82 2.85
CA GLN A 66 -12.15 -1.30 3.11
C GLN A 66 -11.12 -0.77 2.10
N THR A 67 -11.48 -0.69 0.82
CA THR A 67 -10.63 -0.09 -0.22
C THR A 67 -10.36 1.38 0.07
N HIS A 68 -11.37 2.16 0.47
CA HIS A 68 -11.16 3.56 0.87
C HIS A 68 -10.23 3.70 2.08
N ILE A 69 -10.36 2.83 3.07
CA ILE A 69 -9.51 2.82 4.27
C ILE A 69 -8.05 2.50 3.87
N ALA A 70 -7.82 1.45 3.10
CA ALA A 70 -6.49 1.05 2.64
C ALA A 70 -5.81 2.15 1.80
N MET A 71 -6.55 2.77 0.86
CA MET A 71 -6.05 3.92 0.08
C MET A 71 -5.74 5.14 0.96
N GLY A 72 -6.55 5.38 1.99
CA GLY A 72 -6.30 6.44 2.97
C GLY A 72 -5.00 6.21 3.75
N TYR A 73 -4.73 4.99 4.18
CA TYR A 73 -3.46 4.63 4.83
C TYR A 73 -2.27 4.74 3.86
N LEU A 74 -2.42 4.27 2.62
CA LEU A 74 -1.41 4.41 1.57
C LEU A 74 -1.02 5.88 1.36
N SER A 75 -2.00 6.76 1.20
CA SER A 75 -1.81 8.20 1.05
C SER A 75 -1.06 8.81 2.24
N ARG A 76 -1.41 8.40 3.47
CA ARG A 76 -0.77 8.88 4.69
C ARG A 76 0.71 8.49 4.77
N VAL A 77 1.06 7.27 4.37
CA VAL A 77 2.45 6.79 4.32
C VAL A 77 3.24 7.59 3.29
N LEU A 78 2.69 7.82 2.09
CA LEU A 78 3.33 8.63 1.05
C LEU A 78 3.57 10.07 1.52
N HIS A 79 2.56 10.71 2.13
CA HIS A 79 2.69 12.07 2.68
C HIS A 79 3.81 12.17 3.72
N ALA A 80 3.95 11.19 4.60
CA ALA A 80 5.02 11.17 5.60
C ALA A 80 6.43 11.07 4.97
N LEU A 81 6.51 10.71 3.69
CA LEU A 81 7.75 10.65 2.90
C LEU A 81 7.86 11.78 1.86
N GLY A 82 6.92 12.75 1.91
CA GLY A 82 6.91 13.93 1.04
C GLY A 82 6.38 13.67 -0.37
N LEU A 83 5.57 12.61 -0.56
CA LEU A 83 4.97 12.22 -1.83
C LEU A 83 3.43 12.23 -1.76
N GLY A 84 2.78 12.10 -2.92
CA GLY A 84 1.35 11.93 -3.06
C GLY A 84 1.00 10.68 -3.89
N LEU A 85 -0.29 10.46 -4.10
CA LEU A 85 -0.78 9.34 -4.91
C LEU A 85 -0.33 9.43 -6.38
N ASP A 86 -0.15 10.64 -6.91
CA ASP A 86 0.35 10.86 -8.28
C ASP A 86 1.82 10.49 -8.48
N ASP A 87 2.55 10.22 -7.41
CA ASP A 87 3.95 9.77 -7.48
C ASP A 87 4.05 8.24 -7.53
N ILE A 88 2.93 7.51 -7.41
CA ILE A 88 2.90 6.05 -7.49
C ILE A 88 3.18 5.63 -8.93
N VAL A 89 4.17 4.75 -9.11
CA VAL A 89 4.51 4.17 -10.40
C VAL A 89 3.96 2.75 -10.55
N LYS A 90 3.80 2.03 -9.44
CA LYS A 90 3.20 0.70 -9.40
C LYS A 90 2.34 0.53 -8.16
N ILE A 91 1.19 -0.13 -8.34
CA ILE A 91 0.31 -0.54 -7.26
C ILE A 91 -0.05 -2.02 -7.42
N SER A 92 -0.04 -2.76 -6.32
CA SER A 92 -0.52 -4.14 -6.27
C SER A 92 -1.70 -4.23 -5.31
N GLY A 93 -2.74 -4.89 -5.73
CA GLY A 93 -3.92 -5.17 -4.90
C GLY A 93 -4.10 -6.67 -4.69
N TYR A 94 -4.41 -7.04 -3.47
CA TYR A 94 -4.78 -8.41 -3.07
C TYR A 94 -6.22 -8.38 -2.58
N HIS A 95 -7.04 -9.29 -3.10
CA HIS A 95 -8.48 -9.30 -2.86
C HIS A 95 -8.91 -10.65 -2.27
N GLY A 96 -9.37 -10.63 -1.04
CA GLY A 96 -9.92 -11.78 -0.32
C GLY A 96 -11.45 -11.82 -0.34
N ASP A 97 -12.07 -11.31 -1.40
CA ASP A 97 -13.53 -11.24 -1.53
C ASP A 97 -14.06 -12.50 -2.20
N ASP A 98 -15.03 -13.15 -1.59
CA ASP A 98 -15.76 -14.32 -2.11
C ASP A 98 -16.80 -13.95 -3.19
N SER A 99 -17.04 -12.67 -3.45
CA SER A 99 -17.91 -12.19 -4.53
C SER A 99 -17.31 -12.33 -5.95
N GLY A 100 -16.10 -12.91 -6.06
CA GLY A 100 -15.44 -13.24 -7.32
C GLY A 100 -15.11 -12.02 -8.19
N GLU A 101 -15.23 -12.18 -9.52
CA GLU A 101 -14.91 -11.12 -10.48
C GLU A 101 -15.70 -9.84 -10.25
N ALA A 102 -16.98 -9.94 -9.90
CA ALA A 102 -17.82 -8.78 -9.67
C ALA A 102 -17.36 -7.95 -8.45
N GLY A 103 -16.88 -8.60 -7.38
CA GLY A 103 -16.28 -7.93 -6.22
C GLY A 103 -14.99 -7.21 -6.59
N LEU A 104 -14.10 -7.90 -7.31
CA LEU A 104 -12.87 -7.33 -7.82
C LEU A 104 -13.14 -6.07 -8.66
N MET A 105 -14.06 -6.14 -9.62
CA MET A 105 -14.38 -5.00 -10.49
C MET A 105 -14.95 -3.81 -9.72
N ARG A 106 -15.76 -4.03 -8.69
CA ARG A 106 -16.25 -2.94 -7.82
C ARG A 106 -15.09 -2.27 -7.07
N ASN A 107 -14.16 -3.04 -6.51
CA ASN A 107 -13.00 -2.50 -5.79
C ASN A 107 -12.08 -1.72 -6.72
N LEU A 108 -11.85 -2.21 -7.94
CA LEU A 108 -11.08 -1.49 -8.96
C LEU A 108 -11.74 -0.17 -9.37
N ALA A 109 -13.06 -0.15 -9.53
CA ALA A 109 -13.83 1.06 -9.85
C ALA A 109 -13.74 2.13 -8.77
N VAL A 110 -13.64 1.74 -7.51
CA VAL A 110 -13.37 2.67 -6.40
C VAL A 110 -11.94 3.15 -6.45
N ARG A 111 -10.98 2.24 -6.57
CA ARG A 111 -9.56 2.59 -6.52
C ARG A 111 -9.13 3.52 -7.66
N GLN A 112 -9.66 3.34 -8.87
CA GLN A 112 -9.35 4.23 -9.99
C GLN A 112 -9.71 5.71 -9.73
N GLN A 113 -10.65 6.00 -8.83
CA GLN A 113 -11.05 7.37 -8.50
C GLN A 113 -9.95 8.16 -7.76
N PHE A 114 -8.95 7.47 -7.24
CA PHE A 114 -7.82 8.06 -6.54
C PHE A 114 -6.69 8.53 -7.48
N PHE A 115 -6.76 8.21 -8.77
CA PHE A 115 -5.70 8.48 -9.74
C PHE A 115 -6.17 9.34 -10.90
N GLY A 116 -5.31 10.29 -11.30
CA GLY A 116 -5.42 10.96 -12.58
C GLY A 116 -4.92 10.10 -13.73
N ALA A 117 -5.12 10.54 -14.97
CA ALA A 117 -4.56 9.89 -16.14
C ALA A 117 -3.21 10.56 -16.54
N PRO A 118 -2.16 9.80 -16.88
CA PRO A 118 -2.06 8.35 -16.80
C PRO A 118 -1.89 7.86 -15.36
N GLY A 119 -2.57 6.78 -14.98
CA GLY A 119 -2.42 6.16 -13.67
C GLY A 119 -1.19 5.25 -13.57
N PRO A 120 -0.93 4.66 -12.37
CA PRO A 120 0.16 3.72 -12.15
C PRO A 120 -0.08 2.39 -12.90
N VAL A 121 1.00 1.62 -13.14
CA VAL A 121 0.82 0.22 -13.55
C VAL A 121 0.26 -0.58 -12.38
N THR A 122 -0.65 -1.53 -12.65
CA THR A 122 -1.34 -2.29 -11.61
C THR A 122 -1.22 -3.78 -11.79
N THR A 123 -1.25 -4.52 -10.69
CA THR A 123 -1.44 -5.97 -10.64
C THR A 123 -2.48 -6.29 -9.58
N GLU A 124 -3.46 -7.13 -9.92
CA GLU A 124 -4.51 -7.55 -9.00
C GLU A 124 -4.45 -9.06 -8.82
N THR A 125 -4.50 -9.50 -7.58
CA THR A 125 -4.39 -10.90 -7.22
C THR A 125 -5.56 -11.30 -6.33
N PRO A 126 -6.53 -12.07 -6.85
CA PRO A 126 -7.54 -12.66 -6.02
C PRO A 126 -6.94 -13.79 -5.17
N LEU A 127 -7.31 -13.84 -3.89
CA LEU A 127 -6.86 -14.82 -2.93
C LEU A 127 -8.07 -15.43 -2.20
N PRO A 128 -7.98 -16.68 -1.72
CA PRO A 128 -9.05 -17.30 -0.96
C PRO A 128 -9.33 -16.57 0.36
N PHE A 129 -8.30 -15.98 0.97
CA PHE A 129 -8.38 -15.22 2.23
C PHE A 129 -7.16 -14.30 2.35
N LEU A 130 -7.27 -13.29 3.20
CA LEU A 130 -6.17 -12.45 3.65
C LEU A 130 -5.81 -12.78 5.11
N ALA A 131 -4.80 -12.09 5.65
CA ALA A 131 -4.17 -12.46 6.92
C ALA A 131 -5.10 -12.50 8.14
N ILE A 132 -6.17 -11.72 8.14
CA ILE A 132 -7.13 -11.63 9.26
C ILE A 132 -8.55 -11.78 8.71
N ASP A 133 -9.42 -12.41 9.49
CA ASP A 133 -10.82 -12.62 9.13
C ASP A 133 -11.51 -11.31 8.74
N ASP A 134 -12.40 -11.39 7.77
CA ASP A 134 -13.14 -10.26 7.20
C ASP A 134 -12.29 -9.21 6.46
N MET A 135 -10.97 -9.36 6.37
CA MET A 135 -10.16 -8.56 5.43
C MET A 135 -10.48 -8.97 3.99
N ARG A 136 -10.80 -7.98 3.15
CA ARG A 136 -11.14 -8.19 1.74
C ARG A 136 -10.20 -7.50 0.77
N VAL A 137 -9.34 -6.63 1.28
CA VAL A 137 -8.39 -5.89 0.46
C VAL A 137 -7.08 -5.63 1.21
N GLU A 138 -5.97 -5.74 0.49
CA GLU A 138 -4.66 -5.26 0.87
C GLU A 138 -4.04 -4.55 -0.34
N ILE A 139 -3.38 -3.43 -0.14
CA ILE A 139 -2.81 -2.61 -1.21
C ILE A 139 -1.37 -2.23 -0.84
N GLU A 140 -0.43 -2.51 -1.73
CA GLU A 140 0.95 -2.05 -1.65
C GLU A 140 1.31 -1.17 -2.84
N ALA A 141 2.34 -0.33 -2.72
CA ALA A 141 2.76 0.53 -3.81
C ALA A 141 4.26 0.78 -3.84
N VAL A 142 4.75 1.08 -5.05
CA VAL A 142 6.05 1.69 -5.28
C VAL A 142 5.80 3.06 -5.89
N ALA A 143 6.43 4.09 -5.32
CA ALA A 143 6.40 5.46 -5.81
C ALA A 143 7.81 5.95 -6.16
N ALA A 144 7.90 6.90 -7.06
CA ALA A 144 9.16 7.53 -7.46
C ALA A 144 9.18 9.00 -7.01
N VAL A 145 10.32 9.43 -6.46
CA VAL A 145 10.55 10.83 -6.14
C VAL A 145 10.66 11.62 -7.45
N ARG A 146 9.88 12.68 -7.59
CA ARG A 146 10.00 13.56 -8.76
C ARG A 146 11.41 14.16 -8.78
N ALA A 147 12.05 14.13 -9.95
CA ALA A 147 13.27 14.90 -10.14
C ALA A 147 12.95 16.38 -9.83
N SER A 148 13.76 17.00 -8.96
CA SER A 148 13.67 18.45 -8.75
C SER A 148 13.82 19.09 -10.12
N GLY A 149 12.79 19.74 -10.60
CA GLY A 149 12.77 20.29 -11.96
C GLY A 149 13.97 21.16 -12.23
N CYS A 150 14.55 20.97 -13.41
CA CYS A 150 15.46 21.95 -14.01
C CYS A 150 14.70 23.22 -14.35
#